data_8a8e1976ee2768a9e21b84b9ec7f2d13
#
_entry.id   8a8e1976ee2768a9e21b84b9ec7f2d13
#
_cell.length_a   1.000
_cell.length_b   1.000
_cell.length_c   1.000
_cell.angle_alpha   90.00
_cell.angle_beta   90.00
_cell.angle_gamma   90.00
#
_symmetry.space_group_name_H-M   'P 1'
#
loop_
_entity.id
_entity.type
_entity.pdbx_description
1 polymer ?
#
loop_
_entity_poly.entity_id
_entity_poly.type
_entity_poly.pdbx_seq_one_letter_code
_entity_poly.pdbx_strand_id
1 'polypeptide(L)'
;MKTILVTGAAGYIGRHVVKNALDRGYKVIAADFNFKGVDERAEFCDVPLFSGDADLYSKLGSPDICIHLAWRDGFRHNSPAHMKDLSSHIVFLNTLIDGGLKGLSIMGTMHEVGYWEGAINESTPCKPQSQYGIAKNALRQSMMLTLADAPCKLHWLRAYYITGDEAHGSSIFAKITQAEQDGKKTFPFTSGKNLYDFIDVDELANMIVAASVQDEINGIINVCTGKTMSLAERVEQFLKDKNYKIRLNYGAFPDRPYDSPGTWGDPAKINKILTMDTYKKA
;
A
#
# COMPACT_ATOMS: atom_id res chain seq x y z
N MET A 1 25.76 1.62 -5.01
CA MET A 1 24.56 0.95 -4.44
C MET A 1 23.54 2.02 -4.18
N LYS A 2 22.29 1.90 -4.67
CA LYS A 2 21.21 2.89 -4.40
C LYS A 2 20.78 2.80 -2.93
N THR A 3 20.50 3.95 -2.31
CA THR A 3 19.94 4.05 -0.96
C THR A 3 18.44 4.32 -1.06
N ILE A 4 17.65 3.51 -0.36
CA ILE A 4 16.17 3.59 -0.35
C ILE A 4 15.71 4.06 1.02
N LEU A 5 14.99 5.18 1.08
CA LEU A 5 14.24 5.61 2.25
C LEU A 5 12.86 4.95 2.21
N VAL A 6 12.46 4.26 3.28
CA VAL A 6 11.11 3.73 3.46
C VAL A 6 10.47 4.47 4.63
N THR A 7 9.43 5.26 4.37
CA THR A 7 8.66 5.92 5.43
C THR A 7 7.46 5.07 5.83
N GLY A 8 7.06 5.10 7.10
CA GLY A 8 6.07 4.15 7.60
C GLY A 8 6.64 2.72 7.68
N ALA A 9 7.94 2.63 7.93
CA ALA A 9 8.72 1.38 7.87
C ALA A 9 8.25 0.31 8.86
N ALA A 10 7.74 0.69 10.04
CA ALA A 10 7.18 -0.24 11.03
C ALA A 10 5.69 -0.57 10.80
N GLY A 11 5.08 0.03 9.78
CA GLY A 11 3.70 -0.24 9.38
C GLY A 11 3.48 -1.63 8.79
N TYR A 12 2.21 -2.00 8.56
CA TYR A 12 1.81 -3.29 8.01
C TYR A 12 2.52 -3.65 6.70
N ILE A 13 2.57 -2.73 5.72
CA ILE A 13 3.27 -2.94 4.44
C ILE A 13 4.78 -2.65 4.60
N GLY A 14 5.13 -1.64 5.39
CA GLY A 14 6.49 -1.10 5.50
C GLY A 14 7.53 -2.14 5.88
N ARG A 15 7.25 -3.00 6.87
CA ARG A 15 8.18 -4.05 7.33
C ARG A 15 8.53 -5.04 6.22
N HIS A 16 7.55 -5.43 5.40
CA HIS A 16 7.75 -6.33 4.27
C HIS A 16 8.54 -5.65 3.13
N VAL A 17 8.28 -4.36 2.90
CA VAL A 17 9.03 -3.56 1.90
C VAL A 17 10.49 -3.38 2.33
N VAL A 18 10.75 -3.02 3.60
CA VAL A 18 12.10 -2.91 4.15
C VAL A 18 12.86 -4.23 3.97
N LYS A 19 12.26 -5.34 4.41
CA LYS A 19 12.86 -6.67 4.27
C LYS A 19 13.16 -7.01 2.81
N ASN A 20 12.20 -6.83 1.90
CA ASN A 20 12.38 -7.14 0.48
C ASN A 20 13.49 -6.29 -0.17
N ALA A 21 13.57 -4.99 0.16
CA ALA A 21 14.62 -4.11 -0.36
C ALA A 21 16.02 -4.53 0.13
N LEU A 22 16.13 -4.92 1.42
CA LEU A 22 17.38 -5.45 2.00
C LEU A 22 17.79 -6.78 1.35
N ASP A 23 16.84 -7.70 1.16
CA ASP A 23 17.08 -9.01 0.51
C ASP A 23 17.57 -8.84 -0.95
N ARG A 24 17.18 -7.76 -1.60
CA ARG A 24 17.66 -7.36 -2.94
C ARG A 24 19.03 -6.66 -2.92
N GLY A 25 19.63 -6.46 -1.75
CA GLY A 25 20.95 -5.86 -1.57
C GLY A 25 21.00 -4.33 -1.60
N TYR A 26 19.85 -3.66 -1.43
CA TYR A 26 19.83 -2.20 -1.30
C TYR A 26 20.22 -1.76 0.11
N LYS A 27 20.81 -0.56 0.25
CA LYS A 27 20.90 0.13 1.54
C LYS A 27 19.52 0.71 1.85
N VAL A 28 18.98 0.41 3.04
CA VAL A 28 17.64 0.88 3.45
C VAL A 28 17.72 1.74 4.68
N ILE A 29 17.13 2.94 4.59
CA ILE A 29 16.87 3.82 5.71
C ILE A 29 15.39 3.66 6.08
N ALA A 30 15.11 3.11 7.24
CA ALA A 30 13.77 2.87 7.75
C ALA A 30 13.34 4.04 8.63
N ALA A 31 12.36 4.84 8.19
CA ALA A 31 11.88 6.01 8.92
C ALA A 31 10.49 5.77 9.50
N ASP A 32 10.38 5.82 10.83
CA ASP A 32 9.13 5.68 11.59
C ASP A 32 9.28 6.20 13.02
N PHE A 33 8.19 6.26 13.78
CA PHE A 33 8.18 6.61 15.21
C PHE A 33 8.67 5.49 16.13
N ASN A 34 8.65 4.26 15.66
CA ASN A 34 9.19 3.07 16.34
C ASN A 34 9.68 2.08 15.27
N PHE A 35 10.42 1.05 15.72
CA PHE A 35 11.02 0.10 14.78
C PHE A 35 10.68 -1.35 15.11
N LYS A 36 9.61 -1.57 15.86
CA LYS A 36 9.17 -2.91 16.23
C LYS A 36 8.84 -3.74 14.99
N GLY A 37 9.53 -4.86 14.81
CA GLY A 37 9.33 -5.78 13.69
C GLY A 37 9.95 -5.31 12.36
N VAL A 38 10.71 -4.23 12.36
CA VAL A 38 11.54 -3.82 11.23
C VAL A 38 12.81 -4.66 11.22
N ASP A 39 13.27 -5.07 10.05
CA ASP A 39 14.50 -5.85 9.87
C ASP A 39 15.72 -5.05 10.35
N GLU A 40 16.50 -5.63 11.25
CA GLU A 40 17.63 -4.98 11.94
C GLU A 40 18.80 -4.61 11.00
N ARG A 41 18.82 -5.13 9.78
CA ARG A 41 19.80 -4.74 8.76
C ARG A 41 19.56 -3.32 8.21
N ALA A 42 18.37 -2.73 8.44
CA ALA A 42 18.07 -1.37 8.03
C ALA A 42 18.74 -0.34 8.97
N GLU A 43 19.09 0.80 8.42
CA GLU A 43 19.46 1.98 9.19
C GLU A 43 18.18 2.64 9.73
N PHE A 44 18.02 2.71 11.05
CA PHE A 44 16.84 3.30 11.68
C PHE A 44 16.95 4.81 11.76
N CYS A 45 15.87 5.50 11.41
CA CYS A 45 15.80 6.96 11.40
C CYS A 45 14.48 7.43 12.05
N ASP A 46 14.59 8.15 13.17
CA ASP A 46 13.49 8.70 13.96
C ASP A 46 13.26 10.21 13.71
N VAL A 47 13.89 10.76 12.67
CA VAL A 47 13.73 12.17 12.29
C VAL A 47 12.27 12.48 12.00
N PRO A 48 11.69 13.54 12.58
CA PRO A 48 10.31 13.92 12.35
C PRO A 48 10.05 14.31 10.89
N LEU A 49 9.39 13.43 10.11
CA LEU A 49 9.20 13.59 8.67
C LEU A 49 8.39 14.84 8.29
N PHE A 50 7.47 15.26 9.15
CA PHE A 50 6.53 16.36 8.90
C PHE A 50 6.90 17.62 9.68
N SER A 51 8.19 17.86 9.95
CA SER A 51 8.71 19.02 10.68
C SER A 51 8.69 20.31 9.87
N GLY A 52 8.65 20.22 8.53
CA GLY A 52 8.86 21.38 7.65
C GLY A 52 10.31 21.85 7.57
N ASP A 53 11.26 21.05 8.05
CA ASP A 53 12.69 21.36 8.05
C ASP A 53 13.25 21.33 6.63
N ALA A 54 13.87 22.44 6.19
CA ALA A 54 14.44 22.54 4.84
C ALA A 54 15.62 21.58 4.60
N ASP A 55 16.33 21.20 5.68
CA ASP A 55 17.48 20.28 5.61
C ASP A 55 17.08 18.81 5.76
N LEU A 56 15.78 18.51 5.72
CA LEU A 56 15.23 17.18 5.99
C LEU A 56 15.83 16.11 5.06
N TYR A 57 16.02 16.43 3.77
CA TYR A 57 16.60 15.49 2.82
C TYR A 57 17.99 15.01 3.25
N SER A 58 18.87 15.93 3.68
CA SER A 58 20.21 15.59 4.16
C SER A 58 20.17 14.84 5.50
N LYS A 59 19.27 15.22 6.40
CA LYS A 59 19.06 14.55 7.69
C LYS A 59 18.54 13.11 7.53
N LEU A 60 17.86 12.83 6.44
CA LEU A 60 17.41 11.49 6.03
C LEU A 60 18.47 10.73 5.22
N GLY A 61 19.73 11.19 5.21
CA GLY A 61 20.85 10.50 4.56
C GLY A 61 20.90 10.65 3.05
N SER A 62 20.26 11.67 2.47
CA SER A 62 20.26 11.96 1.02
C SER A 62 19.92 10.73 0.16
N PRO A 63 18.77 10.08 0.35
CA PRO A 63 18.42 8.84 -0.34
C PRO A 63 18.27 9.03 -1.85
N ASP A 64 18.60 8.01 -2.64
CA ASP A 64 18.34 8.01 -4.09
C ASP A 64 16.84 7.84 -4.39
N ILE A 65 16.16 7.01 -3.59
CA ILE A 65 14.74 6.63 -3.78
C ILE A 65 14.00 6.80 -2.45
N CYS A 66 12.78 7.32 -2.51
CA CYS A 66 11.85 7.30 -1.38
C CYS A 66 10.64 6.42 -1.72
N ILE A 67 10.34 5.44 -0.85
CA ILE A 67 9.10 4.68 -0.85
C ILE A 67 8.25 5.20 0.31
N HIS A 68 7.26 6.05 -0.03
CA HIS A 68 6.43 6.73 0.95
C HIS A 68 5.18 5.92 1.29
N LEU A 69 5.23 5.20 2.44
CA LEU A 69 4.14 4.37 2.97
C LEU A 69 3.51 4.98 4.23
N ALA A 70 4.14 5.99 4.84
CA ALA A 70 3.62 6.65 6.02
C ALA A 70 2.25 7.26 5.74
N TRP A 71 1.22 6.78 6.43
CA TRP A 71 -0.15 7.30 6.33
C TRP A 71 -0.95 6.90 7.56
N ARG A 72 -1.48 7.88 8.30
CA ARG A 72 -2.26 7.64 9.50
C ARG A 72 -3.69 7.24 9.17
N ASP A 73 -4.28 6.38 9.99
CA ASP A 73 -5.70 5.96 9.92
C ASP A 73 -6.13 5.29 8.60
N GLY A 74 -5.22 4.65 7.84
CA GLY A 74 -5.53 4.06 6.54
C GLY A 74 -6.73 3.11 6.49
N PHE A 75 -7.10 2.49 7.62
CA PHE A 75 -8.29 1.64 7.76
C PHE A 75 -9.56 2.37 8.25
N ARG A 76 -9.45 3.65 8.62
CA ARG A 76 -10.55 4.49 9.09
C ARG A 76 -10.90 5.53 8.03
N HIS A 77 -11.50 5.10 6.93
CA HIS A 77 -11.61 5.82 5.68
C HIS A 77 -12.22 7.24 5.79
N ASN A 78 -13.02 7.52 6.82
CA ASN A 78 -13.58 8.85 7.05
C ASN A 78 -12.95 9.57 8.25
N SER A 79 -11.74 9.17 8.69
CA SER A 79 -11.00 9.94 9.69
C SER A 79 -10.67 11.36 9.16
N PRO A 80 -10.88 12.41 9.97
CA PRO A 80 -10.49 13.76 9.61
C PRO A 80 -8.97 13.94 9.46
N ALA A 81 -8.19 13.00 9.96
CA ALA A 81 -6.73 13.00 9.84
C ALA A 81 -6.27 13.04 8.39
N HIS A 82 -6.98 12.36 7.48
CA HIS A 82 -6.59 12.31 6.06
C HIS A 82 -6.47 13.69 5.42
N MET A 83 -7.46 14.55 5.67
CA MET A 83 -7.44 15.92 5.12
C MET A 83 -6.54 16.85 5.94
N LYS A 84 -6.47 16.66 7.26
CA LYS A 84 -5.64 17.48 8.15
C LYS A 84 -4.15 17.33 7.84
N ASP A 85 -3.70 16.10 7.54
CA ASP A 85 -2.29 15.79 7.36
C ASP A 85 -1.82 15.95 5.90
N LEU A 86 -2.75 16.16 4.94
CA LEU A 86 -2.45 16.19 3.50
C LEU A 86 -1.37 17.19 3.13
N SER A 87 -1.45 18.42 3.65
CA SER A 87 -0.45 19.46 3.38
C SER A 87 0.94 19.09 3.90
N SER A 88 1.01 18.40 5.04
CA SER A 88 2.28 17.94 5.60
C SER A 88 2.96 16.89 4.71
N HIS A 89 2.17 15.98 4.11
CA HIS A 89 2.70 15.04 3.11
C HIS A 89 3.24 15.77 1.88
N ILE A 90 2.51 16.77 1.36
CA ILE A 90 2.96 17.55 0.19
C ILE A 90 4.26 18.29 0.49
N VAL A 91 4.35 19.00 1.63
CA VAL A 91 5.56 19.71 2.05
C VAL A 91 6.75 18.74 2.17
N PHE A 92 6.57 17.62 2.88
CA PHE A 92 7.58 16.60 3.04
C PHE A 92 8.13 16.10 1.70
N LEU A 93 7.23 15.72 0.79
CA LEU A 93 7.64 15.15 -0.51
C LEU A 93 8.34 16.19 -1.38
N ASN A 94 7.88 17.45 -1.40
CA ASN A 94 8.54 18.53 -2.12
C ASN A 94 9.94 18.80 -1.55
N THR A 95 10.12 18.80 -0.23
CA THR A 95 11.45 18.95 0.40
C THR A 95 12.44 17.86 -0.07
N LEU A 96 11.96 16.61 -0.23
CA LEU A 96 12.83 15.54 -0.76
C LEU A 96 13.16 15.76 -2.25
N ILE A 97 12.20 16.17 -3.06
CA ILE A 97 12.37 16.46 -4.48
C ILE A 97 13.37 17.60 -4.67
N ASP A 98 13.19 18.70 -3.95
CA ASP A 98 14.07 19.88 -3.98
C ASP A 98 15.48 19.55 -3.50
N GLY A 99 15.62 18.59 -2.57
CA GLY A 99 16.90 18.06 -2.09
C GLY A 99 17.65 17.19 -3.09
N GLY A 100 17.03 16.78 -4.21
CA GLY A 100 17.67 16.00 -5.27
C GLY A 100 17.30 14.51 -5.32
N LEU A 101 16.16 14.13 -4.73
CA LEU A 101 15.60 12.77 -4.83
C LEU A 101 15.43 12.37 -6.31
N LYS A 102 15.87 11.17 -6.68
CA LYS A 102 15.82 10.68 -8.07
C LYS A 102 14.58 9.87 -8.37
N GLY A 103 14.04 9.12 -7.38
CA GLY A 103 12.86 8.31 -7.55
C GLY A 103 11.92 8.43 -6.34
N LEU A 104 10.64 8.64 -6.61
CA LEU A 104 9.59 8.77 -5.59
C LEU A 104 8.47 7.77 -5.86
N SER A 105 8.31 6.81 -4.98
CA SER A 105 7.20 5.86 -4.98
C SER A 105 6.25 6.17 -3.84
N ILE A 106 4.96 6.36 -4.14
CA ILE A 106 3.94 6.70 -3.15
C ILE A 106 2.86 5.63 -3.17
N MET A 107 2.52 5.11 -1.98
CA MET A 107 1.43 4.15 -1.86
C MET A 107 0.08 4.83 -2.08
N GLY A 108 -0.54 4.51 -3.21
CA GLY A 108 -1.90 4.86 -3.59
C GLY A 108 -2.91 3.78 -3.16
N THR A 109 -4.14 3.92 -3.63
CA THR A 109 -5.24 3.01 -3.27
C THR A 109 -6.31 2.98 -4.35
N MET A 110 -6.99 1.85 -4.53
CA MET A 110 -8.18 1.76 -5.39
C MET A 110 -9.31 2.70 -4.94
N HIS A 111 -9.35 3.09 -3.65
CA HIS A 111 -10.36 4.02 -3.13
C HIS A 111 -10.29 5.44 -3.74
N GLU A 112 -9.21 5.78 -4.46
CA GLU A 112 -9.13 7.00 -5.27
C GLU A 112 -10.15 7.03 -6.41
N VAL A 113 -10.46 5.84 -6.93
CA VAL A 113 -11.41 5.67 -8.05
C VAL A 113 -12.85 5.80 -7.58
N GLY A 114 -13.16 5.31 -6.37
CA GLY A 114 -14.52 5.22 -5.85
C GLY A 114 -15.26 4.01 -6.44
N TYR A 115 -16.57 4.16 -6.71
CA TYR A 115 -17.35 3.07 -7.30
C TYR A 115 -16.93 2.82 -8.76
N TRP A 116 -16.56 1.58 -9.03
CA TRP A 116 -16.17 1.13 -10.37
C TRP A 116 -16.42 -0.36 -10.53
N GLU A 117 -16.92 -0.77 -11.68
CA GLU A 117 -17.10 -2.17 -12.03
C GLU A 117 -16.08 -2.57 -13.10
N GLY A 118 -15.34 -3.65 -12.84
CA GLY A 118 -14.33 -4.17 -13.75
C GLY A 118 -12.89 -3.72 -13.43
N ALA A 119 -12.05 -3.80 -14.44
CA ALA A 119 -10.63 -3.46 -14.31
C ALA A 119 -10.40 -1.96 -14.16
N ILE A 120 -9.57 -1.59 -13.20
CA ILE A 120 -9.07 -0.22 -12.99
C ILE A 120 -7.72 -0.09 -13.67
N ASN A 121 -7.57 0.89 -14.55
CA ASN A 121 -6.29 1.28 -15.16
C ASN A 121 -5.94 2.74 -14.83
N GLU A 122 -4.89 3.26 -15.46
CA GLU A 122 -4.43 4.62 -15.21
C GLU A 122 -5.40 5.71 -15.70
N SER A 123 -6.20 5.41 -16.72
CA SER A 123 -7.18 6.34 -17.31
C SER A 123 -8.56 6.26 -16.63
N THR A 124 -8.78 5.31 -15.73
CA THR A 124 -10.05 5.17 -15.01
C THR A 124 -10.34 6.44 -14.21
N PRO A 125 -11.52 7.07 -14.42
CA PRO A 125 -11.88 8.30 -13.72
C PRO A 125 -11.89 8.11 -12.19
N CYS A 126 -11.34 9.09 -11.47
CA CYS A 126 -11.32 9.09 -10.00
C CYS A 126 -12.48 9.92 -9.45
N LYS A 127 -13.39 9.26 -8.71
CA LYS A 127 -14.54 9.85 -8.00
C LYS A 127 -14.60 9.30 -6.57
N PRO A 128 -13.61 9.60 -5.72
CA PRO A 128 -13.49 9.01 -4.40
C PRO A 128 -14.69 9.32 -3.52
N GLN A 129 -15.12 8.36 -2.69
CA GLN A 129 -16.31 8.43 -1.84
C GLN A 129 -15.96 8.40 -0.34
N SER A 130 -14.69 8.63 0.01
CA SER A 130 -14.23 8.70 1.39
C SER A 130 -13.16 9.77 1.56
N GLN A 131 -12.99 10.29 2.79
CA GLN A 131 -11.92 11.24 3.10
C GLN A 131 -10.54 10.68 2.75
N TYR A 132 -10.32 9.39 2.99
CA TYR A 132 -9.10 8.69 2.59
C TYR A 132 -8.86 8.73 1.08
N GLY A 133 -9.85 8.32 0.29
CA GLY A 133 -9.75 8.33 -1.17
C GLY A 133 -9.57 9.73 -1.73
N ILE A 134 -10.29 10.73 -1.18
CA ILE A 134 -10.17 12.15 -1.57
C ILE A 134 -8.73 12.65 -1.30
N ALA A 135 -8.20 12.43 -0.10
CA ALA A 135 -6.86 12.89 0.27
C ALA A 135 -5.77 12.21 -0.58
N LYS A 136 -5.86 10.89 -0.78
CA LYS A 136 -4.93 10.15 -1.65
C LYS A 136 -4.99 10.64 -3.09
N ASN A 137 -6.20 10.84 -3.65
CA ASN A 137 -6.35 11.36 -5.01
C ASN A 137 -5.81 12.80 -5.14
N ALA A 138 -6.02 13.66 -4.14
CA ALA A 138 -5.47 15.02 -4.13
C ALA A 138 -3.94 15.01 -4.09
N LEU A 139 -3.34 14.18 -3.21
CA LEU A 139 -1.89 14.01 -3.18
C LEU A 139 -1.34 13.50 -4.52
N ARG A 140 -2.01 12.50 -5.12
CA ARG A 140 -1.63 11.98 -6.45
C ARG A 140 -1.59 13.08 -7.50
N GLN A 141 -2.67 13.85 -7.61
CA GLN A 141 -2.77 14.90 -8.62
C GLN A 141 -1.70 15.99 -8.38
N SER A 142 -1.49 16.39 -7.14
CA SER A 142 -0.45 17.35 -6.77
C SER A 142 0.95 16.85 -7.20
N MET A 143 1.31 15.63 -6.83
CA MET A 143 2.64 15.08 -7.16
C MET A 143 2.82 14.83 -8.66
N MET A 144 1.78 14.44 -9.37
CA MET A 144 1.85 14.29 -10.84
C MET A 144 2.11 15.63 -11.54
N LEU A 145 1.53 16.73 -11.04
CA LEU A 145 1.80 18.07 -11.58
C LEU A 145 3.20 18.55 -11.19
N THR A 146 3.61 18.39 -9.92
CA THR A 146 4.94 18.78 -9.45
C THR A 146 6.06 18.09 -10.22
N LEU A 147 5.88 16.83 -10.59
CA LEU A 147 6.90 15.99 -11.22
C LEU A 147 6.74 15.84 -12.74
N ALA A 148 5.82 16.58 -13.38
CA ALA A 148 5.56 16.46 -14.83
C ALA A 148 6.83 16.66 -15.66
N ASP A 149 7.62 17.68 -15.32
CA ASP A 149 8.87 18.05 -16.01
C ASP A 149 10.12 17.90 -15.12
N ALA A 150 9.99 17.26 -13.94
CA ALA A 150 11.10 17.10 -13.02
C ALA A 150 11.94 15.84 -13.34
N PRO A 151 13.24 15.84 -13.00
CA PRO A 151 14.09 14.67 -13.20
C PRO A 151 13.73 13.50 -12.28
N CYS A 152 13.06 13.74 -11.15
CA CYS A 152 12.61 12.72 -10.22
C CYS A 152 11.48 11.88 -10.83
N LYS A 153 11.64 10.56 -10.84
CA LYS A 153 10.64 9.63 -11.40
C LYS A 153 9.54 9.35 -10.39
N LEU A 154 8.27 9.48 -10.80
CA LEU A 154 7.12 9.21 -9.96
C LEU A 154 6.51 7.84 -10.25
N HIS A 155 6.37 7.03 -9.20
CA HIS A 155 5.60 5.78 -9.22
C HIS A 155 4.45 5.90 -8.21
N TRP A 156 3.24 6.12 -8.71
CA TRP A 156 2.03 6.09 -7.89
C TRP A 156 1.50 4.67 -7.84
N LEU A 157 1.73 3.98 -6.72
CA LEU A 157 1.50 2.53 -6.55
C LEU A 157 0.10 2.28 -5.99
N ARG A 158 -0.87 2.04 -6.86
CA ARG A 158 -2.27 1.82 -6.46
C ARG A 158 -2.45 0.39 -5.97
N ALA A 159 -2.71 0.23 -4.66
CA ALA A 159 -2.96 -1.06 -4.03
C ALA A 159 -4.44 -1.43 -4.00
N TYR A 160 -4.69 -2.74 -3.84
CA TYR A 160 -6.00 -3.36 -3.79
C TYR A 160 -6.21 -4.07 -2.44
N TYR A 161 -6.81 -5.26 -2.41
CA TYR A 161 -7.09 -5.98 -1.15
C TYR A 161 -5.88 -6.79 -0.71
N ILE A 162 -5.26 -6.38 0.39
CA ILE A 162 -4.03 -6.97 0.90
C ILE A 162 -4.38 -8.04 1.94
N THR A 163 -3.71 -9.19 1.87
CA THR A 163 -3.83 -10.32 2.79
C THR A 163 -2.46 -10.70 3.37
N GLY A 164 -2.44 -11.56 4.38
CA GLY A 164 -1.22 -11.97 5.07
C GLY A 164 -0.92 -11.11 6.29
N ASP A 165 -0.03 -11.61 7.16
CA ASP A 165 0.39 -10.96 8.42
C ASP A 165 -0.80 -10.47 9.29
N GLU A 166 -1.76 -11.36 9.51
CA GLU A 166 -3.03 -11.05 10.20
C GLU A 166 -2.80 -10.50 11.62
N ALA A 167 -1.67 -10.84 12.27
CA ALA A 167 -1.32 -10.37 13.60
C ALA A 167 -1.12 -8.85 13.67
N HIS A 168 -0.84 -8.21 12.54
CA HIS A 168 -0.53 -6.79 12.46
C HIS A 168 -1.54 -5.99 11.61
N GLY A 169 -2.61 -6.64 11.14
CA GLY A 169 -3.63 -6.04 10.30
C GLY A 169 -4.94 -5.74 11.04
N SER A 170 -5.79 -4.92 10.42
CA SER A 170 -7.18 -4.66 10.86
C SER A 170 -8.20 -5.23 9.86
N SER A 171 -7.77 -6.17 9.03
CA SER A 171 -8.57 -6.79 7.97
C SER A 171 -9.66 -7.71 8.53
N ILE A 172 -10.57 -8.16 7.66
CA ILE A 172 -11.54 -9.21 8.01
C ILE A 172 -10.84 -10.48 8.47
N PHE A 173 -9.68 -10.82 7.91
CA PHE A 173 -8.88 -11.98 8.28
C PHE A 173 -8.37 -11.88 9.73
N ALA A 174 -7.85 -10.72 10.13
CA ALA A 174 -7.45 -10.46 11.51
C ALA A 174 -8.63 -10.58 12.49
N LYS A 175 -9.81 -10.05 12.12
CA LYS A 175 -11.03 -10.14 12.95
C LYS A 175 -11.53 -11.58 13.08
N ILE A 176 -11.44 -12.38 12.04
CA ILE A 176 -11.81 -13.81 12.06
C ILE A 176 -10.81 -14.57 12.93
N THR A 177 -9.51 -14.32 12.81
CA THR A 177 -8.48 -14.92 13.65
C THR A 177 -8.75 -14.64 15.14
N GLN A 178 -9.07 -13.39 15.47
CA GLN A 178 -9.43 -13.03 16.86
C GLN A 178 -10.71 -13.75 17.32
N ALA A 179 -11.73 -13.84 16.45
CA ALA A 179 -12.97 -14.52 16.79
C ALA A 179 -12.75 -16.04 17.04
N GLU A 180 -11.88 -16.68 16.25
CA GLU A 180 -11.49 -18.09 16.47
C GLU A 180 -10.74 -18.24 17.81
N GLN A 181 -9.80 -17.35 18.13
CA GLN A 181 -9.07 -17.34 19.40
C GLN A 181 -10.00 -17.11 20.61
N ASP A 182 -11.04 -16.29 20.44
CA ASP A 182 -12.10 -16.06 21.43
C ASP A 182 -13.05 -17.26 21.58
N GLY A 183 -12.88 -18.34 20.82
CA GLY A 183 -13.71 -19.55 20.86
C GLY A 183 -15.10 -19.36 20.24
N LYS A 184 -15.32 -18.35 19.41
CA LYS A 184 -16.61 -18.14 18.72
C LYS A 184 -16.84 -19.22 17.67
N LYS A 185 -18.07 -19.74 17.61
CA LYS A 185 -18.44 -20.79 16.64
C LYS A 185 -18.81 -20.24 15.27
N THR A 186 -19.26 -18.99 15.22
CA THR A 186 -19.69 -18.33 13.98
C THR A 186 -19.16 -16.91 13.91
N PHE A 187 -18.91 -16.44 12.68
CA PHE A 187 -18.53 -15.07 12.35
C PHE A 187 -19.60 -14.45 11.46
N PRO A 188 -20.19 -13.30 11.83
CA PRO A 188 -21.20 -12.65 11.00
C PRO A 188 -20.57 -12.15 9.70
N PHE A 189 -21.17 -12.47 8.58
CA PHE A 189 -20.61 -12.25 7.25
C PHE A 189 -21.68 -11.68 6.30
N THR A 190 -21.26 -11.02 5.22
CA THR A 190 -22.13 -10.54 4.15
C THR A 190 -22.53 -11.69 3.23
N SER A 191 -23.07 -11.42 2.03
CA SER A 191 -23.25 -12.48 1.01
C SER A 191 -21.91 -13.06 0.55
N GLY A 192 -20.82 -12.29 0.66
CA GLY A 192 -19.47 -12.65 0.24
C GLY A 192 -19.30 -12.74 -1.28
N LYS A 193 -20.26 -12.30 -2.08
CA LYS A 193 -20.27 -12.45 -3.55
C LYS A 193 -19.40 -11.46 -4.29
N ASN A 194 -19.06 -10.33 -3.67
CA ASN A 194 -18.26 -9.29 -4.30
C ASN A 194 -16.88 -9.83 -4.69
N LEU A 195 -16.46 -9.51 -5.90
CA LEU A 195 -15.19 -9.94 -6.47
C LEU A 195 -14.11 -8.87 -6.21
N TYR A 196 -12.97 -9.30 -5.68
CA TYR A 196 -11.83 -8.44 -5.37
C TYR A 196 -10.52 -9.04 -5.87
N ASP A 197 -9.55 -8.18 -6.11
CA ASP A 197 -8.17 -8.55 -6.40
C ASP A 197 -7.40 -8.64 -5.08
N PHE A 198 -7.16 -9.86 -4.62
CA PHE A 198 -6.41 -10.12 -3.40
C PHE A 198 -4.94 -10.35 -3.71
N ILE A 199 -4.07 -9.72 -2.94
CA ILE A 199 -2.63 -9.89 -3.02
C ILE A 199 -2.04 -10.16 -1.64
N ASP A 200 -1.11 -11.10 -1.56
CA ASP A 200 -0.33 -11.32 -0.34
C ASP A 200 0.62 -10.15 -0.08
N VAL A 201 0.83 -9.77 1.19
CA VAL A 201 1.65 -8.62 1.57
C VAL A 201 3.12 -8.75 1.15
N ASP A 202 3.67 -9.98 1.13
CA ASP A 202 5.04 -10.22 0.66
C ASP A 202 5.14 -10.07 -0.86
N GLU A 203 4.13 -10.54 -1.60
CA GLU A 203 4.04 -10.33 -3.05
C GLU A 203 3.87 -8.84 -3.38
N LEU A 204 3.01 -8.14 -2.64
CA LEU A 204 2.85 -6.70 -2.75
C LEU A 204 4.18 -5.97 -2.50
N ALA A 205 4.90 -6.30 -1.44
CA ALA A 205 6.20 -5.71 -1.12
C ALA A 205 7.21 -5.93 -2.25
N ASN A 206 7.22 -7.13 -2.84
CA ASN A 206 8.05 -7.44 -3.99
C ASN A 206 7.71 -6.54 -5.20
N MET A 207 6.43 -6.35 -5.50
CA MET A 207 5.96 -5.46 -6.57
C MET A 207 6.31 -3.99 -6.30
N ILE A 208 6.14 -3.52 -5.05
CA ILE A 208 6.49 -2.15 -4.64
C ILE A 208 7.97 -1.89 -4.87
N VAL A 209 8.85 -2.76 -4.38
CA VAL A 209 10.30 -2.56 -4.54
C VAL A 209 10.70 -2.64 -6.00
N ALA A 210 10.21 -3.65 -6.75
CA ALA A 210 10.49 -3.77 -8.19
C ALA A 210 10.08 -2.51 -8.96
N ALA A 211 8.89 -1.97 -8.69
CA ALA A 211 8.43 -0.73 -9.33
C ALA A 211 9.27 0.49 -8.93
N SER A 212 9.77 0.54 -7.69
CA SER A 212 10.49 1.69 -7.17
C SER A 212 11.94 1.82 -7.66
N VAL A 213 12.57 0.71 -8.07
CA VAL A 213 14.00 0.70 -8.41
C VAL A 213 14.30 0.78 -9.90
N GLN A 214 13.27 0.75 -10.75
CA GLN A 214 13.34 0.90 -12.21
C GLN A 214 12.94 2.32 -12.65
N ASP A 215 13.38 2.75 -13.83
CA ASP A 215 13.21 4.12 -14.33
C ASP A 215 12.41 4.18 -15.66
N GLU A 216 11.98 3.01 -16.21
CA GLU A 216 11.35 2.94 -17.53
C GLU A 216 9.84 3.19 -17.50
N ILE A 217 9.15 2.67 -16.48
CA ILE A 217 7.68 2.71 -16.36
C ILE A 217 7.31 3.61 -15.19
N ASN A 218 6.71 4.75 -15.49
CA ASN A 218 6.40 5.81 -14.52
C ASN A 218 4.88 6.06 -14.42
N GLY A 219 4.50 6.96 -13.52
CA GLY A 219 3.12 7.38 -13.30
C GLY A 219 2.32 6.39 -12.46
N ILE A 220 1.06 6.17 -12.80
CA ILE A 220 0.18 5.26 -12.05
C ILE A 220 0.49 3.81 -12.44
N ILE A 221 0.78 2.99 -11.43
CA ILE A 221 1.06 1.56 -11.54
C ILE A 221 0.14 0.83 -10.55
N ASN A 222 -0.71 -0.05 -11.03
CA ASN A 222 -1.50 -0.93 -10.16
C ASN A 222 -0.60 -2.05 -9.66
N VAL A 223 -0.39 -2.11 -8.34
CA VAL A 223 0.32 -3.22 -7.67
C VAL A 223 -0.72 -4.26 -7.25
N CYS A 224 -1.00 -5.18 -8.16
CA CYS A 224 -2.15 -6.07 -8.13
C CYS A 224 -1.87 -7.37 -8.89
N THR A 225 -2.72 -8.37 -8.68
CA THR A 225 -2.61 -9.66 -9.40
C THR A 225 -3.36 -9.65 -10.73
N GLY A 226 -4.37 -8.79 -10.88
CA GLY A 226 -5.31 -8.81 -12.00
C GLY A 226 -6.29 -9.99 -11.98
N LYS A 227 -6.27 -10.80 -10.92
CA LYS A 227 -7.14 -11.97 -10.76
C LYS A 227 -8.17 -11.70 -9.68
N THR A 228 -9.42 -11.98 -10.01
CA THR A 228 -10.52 -11.80 -9.06
C THR A 228 -10.88 -13.09 -8.36
N MET A 229 -11.26 -12.94 -7.09
CA MET A 229 -11.85 -13.99 -6.28
C MET A 229 -12.96 -13.39 -5.43
N SER A 230 -14.03 -14.13 -5.16
CA SER A 230 -15.07 -13.63 -4.24
C SER A 230 -14.54 -13.53 -2.81
N LEU A 231 -15.11 -12.60 -2.04
CA LEU A 231 -14.75 -12.48 -0.63
C LEU A 231 -15.03 -13.80 0.12
N ALA A 232 -16.12 -14.49 -0.21
CA ALA A 232 -16.46 -15.78 0.37
C ALA A 232 -15.38 -16.83 0.10
N GLU A 233 -15.04 -17.06 -1.18
CA GLU A 233 -13.99 -18.02 -1.57
C GLU A 233 -12.67 -17.74 -0.88
N ARG A 234 -12.24 -16.47 -0.85
CA ARG A 234 -10.95 -16.08 -0.22
C ARG A 234 -10.96 -16.33 1.29
N VAL A 235 -12.08 -16.02 1.97
CA VAL A 235 -12.20 -16.25 3.42
C VAL A 235 -12.34 -17.73 3.74
N GLU A 236 -13.12 -18.49 2.98
CA GLU A 236 -13.24 -19.95 3.19
C GLU A 236 -11.90 -20.66 2.96
N GLN A 237 -11.13 -20.25 1.94
CA GLN A 237 -9.78 -20.75 1.74
C GLN A 237 -8.89 -20.43 2.95
N PHE A 238 -8.94 -19.20 3.47
CA PHE A 238 -8.18 -18.80 4.65
C PHE A 238 -8.53 -19.64 5.88
N LEU A 239 -9.83 -19.89 6.14
CA LEU A 239 -10.28 -20.74 7.24
C LEU A 239 -9.71 -22.17 7.11
N LYS A 240 -9.72 -22.70 5.89
CA LYS A 240 -9.17 -24.03 5.59
C LYS A 240 -7.65 -24.07 5.81
N ASP A 241 -6.93 -23.10 5.28
CA ASP A 241 -5.46 -23.03 5.34
C ASP A 241 -4.96 -22.90 6.79
N LYS A 242 -5.70 -22.16 7.64
CA LYS A 242 -5.42 -22.00 9.08
C LYS A 242 -6.01 -23.13 9.94
N ASN A 243 -6.76 -24.06 9.34
CA ASN A 243 -7.47 -25.13 10.06
C ASN A 243 -8.42 -24.58 11.16
N TYR A 244 -9.05 -23.43 10.90
CA TYR A 244 -10.02 -22.80 11.80
C TYR A 244 -11.35 -23.53 11.77
N LYS A 245 -12.08 -23.53 12.92
CA LYS A 245 -13.36 -24.22 13.10
C LYS A 245 -14.56 -23.27 13.04
N ILE A 246 -14.32 -21.98 13.13
CA ILE A 246 -15.34 -20.95 13.03
C ILE A 246 -16.03 -21.02 11.66
N ARG A 247 -17.35 -20.83 11.62
CA ARG A 247 -18.15 -20.87 10.38
C ARG A 247 -18.65 -19.46 10.03
N LEU A 248 -18.73 -19.15 8.75
CA LEU A 248 -19.31 -17.91 8.29
C LEU A 248 -20.85 -17.96 8.41
N ASN A 249 -21.42 -16.93 9.04
CA ASN A 249 -22.88 -16.72 9.09
C ASN A 249 -23.25 -15.74 7.96
N TYR A 250 -23.47 -16.29 6.76
CA TYR A 250 -23.80 -15.53 5.56
C TYR A 250 -25.09 -14.72 5.70
N GLY A 251 -25.10 -13.49 5.19
CA GLY A 251 -26.25 -12.59 5.23
C GLY A 251 -26.52 -11.97 6.60
N ALA A 252 -25.70 -12.26 7.63
CA ALA A 252 -25.82 -11.62 8.94
C ALA A 252 -25.50 -10.12 8.89
N PHE A 253 -24.67 -9.70 7.93
CA PHE A 253 -24.51 -8.30 7.53
C PHE A 253 -25.10 -8.09 6.14
N PRO A 254 -25.80 -6.98 5.90
CA PRO A 254 -26.23 -6.61 4.56
C PRO A 254 -25.02 -6.29 3.68
N ASP A 255 -25.11 -6.63 2.40
CA ASP A 255 -24.19 -6.10 1.41
C ASP A 255 -24.39 -4.58 1.32
N ARG A 256 -23.30 -3.86 1.15
CA ARG A 256 -23.34 -2.40 1.07
C ARG A 256 -23.74 -1.98 -0.35
N PRO A 257 -24.80 -1.16 -0.52
CA PRO A 257 -25.27 -0.77 -1.86
C PRO A 257 -24.24 -0.02 -2.70
N TYR A 258 -23.21 0.56 -2.05
CA TYR A 258 -22.15 1.33 -2.70
C TYR A 258 -20.90 0.50 -2.99
N ASP A 259 -20.85 -0.78 -2.56
CA ASP A 259 -19.76 -1.66 -2.92
C ASP A 259 -19.96 -2.18 -4.35
N SER A 260 -18.94 -2.12 -5.16
CA SER A 260 -18.95 -2.68 -6.51
C SER A 260 -19.14 -4.21 -6.47
N PRO A 261 -19.91 -4.80 -7.39
CA PRO A 261 -20.01 -6.25 -7.52
C PRO A 261 -18.65 -6.91 -7.82
N GLY A 262 -17.74 -6.18 -8.49
CA GLY A 262 -16.40 -6.65 -8.75
C GLY A 262 -15.49 -5.54 -9.25
N THR A 263 -14.32 -5.41 -8.61
CA THR A 263 -13.29 -4.45 -8.99
C THR A 263 -11.90 -5.02 -8.79
N TRP A 264 -11.02 -4.79 -9.76
CA TRP A 264 -9.64 -5.29 -9.75
C TRP A 264 -8.70 -4.35 -10.51
N GLY A 265 -7.39 -4.53 -10.35
CA GLY A 265 -6.40 -3.74 -11.08
C GLY A 265 -6.08 -4.33 -12.45
N ASP A 266 -5.82 -3.48 -13.44
CA ASP A 266 -5.12 -3.88 -14.66
C ASP A 266 -3.63 -4.08 -14.33
N PRO A 267 -3.09 -5.33 -14.43
CA PRO A 267 -1.73 -5.64 -14.03
C PRO A 267 -0.69 -5.38 -15.15
N ALA A 268 -1.07 -4.79 -16.28
CA ALA A 268 -0.19 -4.72 -17.47
C ALA A 268 1.17 -4.05 -17.15
N LYS A 269 1.18 -2.91 -16.46
CA LYS A 269 2.43 -2.22 -16.11
C LYS A 269 3.26 -3.01 -15.10
N ILE A 270 2.65 -3.52 -14.05
CA ILE A 270 3.40 -4.27 -13.02
C ILE A 270 3.96 -5.58 -13.58
N ASN A 271 3.22 -6.29 -14.43
CA ASN A 271 3.72 -7.50 -15.08
C ASN A 271 4.92 -7.21 -15.99
N LYS A 272 4.90 -6.09 -16.72
CA LYS A 272 6.06 -5.66 -17.53
C LYS A 272 7.27 -5.36 -16.63
N ILE A 273 7.07 -4.65 -15.51
CA ILE A 273 8.13 -4.37 -14.53
C ILE A 273 8.71 -5.67 -13.98
N LEU A 274 7.87 -6.61 -13.54
CA LEU A 274 8.33 -7.88 -13.00
C LEU A 274 9.06 -8.75 -14.02
N THR A 275 8.74 -8.61 -15.31
CA THR A 275 9.46 -9.29 -16.40
C THR A 275 10.87 -8.73 -16.60
N MET A 276 11.04 -7.41 -16.41
CA MET A 276 12.35 -6.74 -16.50
C MET A 276 13.18 -6.91 -15.22
N ASP A 277 12.53 -7.22 -14.11
CA ASP A 277 13.19 -7.37 -12.81
C ASP A 277 14.09 -8.61 -12.79
N THR A 278 15.37 -8.40 -12.54
CA THR A 278 16.38 -9.47 -12.48
C THR A 278 16.45 -10.17 -11.13
N TYR A 279 15.78 -9.62 -10.11
CA TYR A 279 15.73 -10.24 -8.78
C TYR A 279 14.85 -11.48 -8.78
N LYS A 280 15.46 -12.62 -8.43
CA LYS A 280 14.73 -13.87 -8.18
C LYS A 280 14.72 -14.12 -6.68
N LYS A 281 13.53 -14.18 -6.09
CA LYS A 281 13.37 -14.61 -4.70
C LYS A 281 13.89 -16.06 -4.60
N ALA A 282 14.89 -16.27 -3.74
CA ALA A 282 15.46 -17.57 -3.46
C ALA A 282 14.46 -18.51 -2.76
#